data_473313d4a4d2378e1d53c983de8cd50a
#
_entry.id   473313d4a4d2378e1d53c983de8cd50a
#
_cell.length_a   1.000
_cell.length_b   1.000
_cell.length_c   1.000
_cell.angle_alpha   90.00
_cell.angle_beta   90.00
_cell.angle_gamma   90.00
#
_symmetry.space_group_name_H-M   'P 1'
#
loop_
_entity.id
_entity.type
_entity.pdbx_description
1 polymer ?
#
loop_
_entity_poly.entity_id
_entity_poly.type
_entity_poly.pdbx_seq_one_letter_code
_entity_poly.pdbx_strand_id
1 'polypeptide(L)'
;RVDFFSELERAIRESLPKPRMMILGFPSNPTAQCVELDFFERVIMLARQYGIYVVHDLAYADITYDDAYPNNRAPSIMQVHAAREVAVEFFTMSKSYNMAGWRIGFMVGNKDLVSALSRIKSYHDYGTFTPIQVASIAALEGPQECVYAIRREYQRRRDVLARGLHEAGWMVEIPKASMYIWAEIPVPYQAMGSLEFAKKVLADAKVAVSPGVGFGDYGDNHVRFALIENEHRIRQAVRGIKEMLRKDGKVPLPRAAA
;
A
#
# COMPACT_ATOMS: atom_id res chain seq x y z
N ARG A 1 -18.72 -6.02 -8.08
CA ARG A 1 -17.96 -5.11 -7.18
C ARG A 1 -18.77 -4.95 -5.90
N VAL A 2 -18.18 -5.26 -4.76
CA VAL A 2 -18.79 -5.02 -3.44
C VAL A 2 -18.74 -3.51 -3.17
N ASP A 3 -19.87 -2.91 -2.79
CA ASP A 3 -19.87 -1.51 -2.37
C ASP A 3 -19.25 -1.40 -0.97
N PHE A 4 -18.11 -0.72 -0.89
CA PHE A 4 -17.33 -0.58 0.34
C PHE A 4 -18.18 0.00 1.50
N PHE A 5 -18.97 1.03 1.24
CA PHE A 5 -19.71 1.70 2.30
C PHE A 5 -20.89 0.88 2.80
N SER A 6 -21.59 0.16 1.93
CA SER A 6 -22.63 -0.78 2.33
C SER A 6 -22.07 -1.87 3.24
N GLU A 7 -20.92 -2.44 2.90
CA GLU A 7 -20.26 -3.45 3.72
C GLU A 7 -19.73 -2.87 5.03
N LEU A 8 -19.17 -1.66 5.03
CA LEU A 8 -18.73 -0.97 6.23
C LEU A 8 -19.89 -0.75 7.20
N GLU A 9 -21.02 -0.21 6.70
CA GLU A 9 -22.19 -0.01 7.55
C GLU A 9 -22.76 -1.32 8.08
N ARG A 10 -22.82 -2.36 7.25
CA ARG A 10 -23.22 -3.69 7.68
C ARG A 10 -22.33 -4.20 8.79
N ALA A 11 -20.99 -4.14 8.61
CA ALA A 11 -20.03 -4.55 9.62
C ALA A 11 -20.19 -3.79 10.94
N ILE A 12 -20.42 -2.47 10.89
CA ILE A 12 -20.67 -1.66 12.08
C ILE A 12 -21.95 -2.09 12.81
N ARG A 13 -23.02 -2.37 12.04
CA ARG A 13 -24.33 -2.74 12.63
C ARG A 13 -24.36 -4.16 13.19
N GLU A 14 -23.68 -5.10 12.55
CA GLU A 14 -23.72 -6.52 12.91
C GLU A 14 -22.68 -6.93 13.94
N SER A 15 -21.59 -6.15 14.10
CA SER A 15 -20.54 -6.49 15.06
C SER A 15 -21.00 -6.41 16.51
N LEU A 16 -20.61 -7.43 17.30
CA LEU A 16 -20.82 -7.46 18.76
C LEU A 16 -19.51 -7.89 19.44
N PRO A 17 -18.93 -7.06 20.31
CA PRO A 17 -19.39 -5.70 20.68
C PRO A 17 -19.27 -4.72 19.50
N LYS A 18 -19.95 -3.59 19.60
CA LYS A 18 -19.87 -2.54 18.57
C LYS A 18 -18.43 -2.05 18.40
N PRO A 19 -17.98 -1.83 17.17
CA PRO A 19 -16.63 -1.35 16.92
C PRO A 19 -16.47 0.06 17.48
N ARG A 20 -15.31 0.34 18.05
CA ARG A 20 -14.95 1.66 18.59
C ARG A 20 -13.95 2.39 17.72
N MET A 21 -13.33 1.67 16.81
CA MET A 21 -12.29 2.19 15.93
C MET A 21 -12.33 1.46 14.60
N MET A 22 -12.07 2.19 13.52
CA MET A 22 -11.75 1.63 12.22
C MET A 22 -10.35 2.04 11.81
N ILE A 23 -9.61 1.13 11.17
CA ILE A 23 -8.26 1.38 10.68
C ILE A 23 -8.32 1.27 9.15
N LEU A 24 -7.90 2.33 8.47
CA LEU A 24 -7.87 2.43 7.01
C LEU A 24 -6.44 2.75 6.56
N GLY A 25 -6.03 2.24 5.42
CA GLY A 25 -4.72 2.55 4.83
C GLY A 25 -4.84 2.80 3.34
N PHE A 26 -4.68 4.04 2.89
CA PHE A 26 -4.69 4.43 1.49
C PHE A 26 -3.59 5.47 1.19
N PRO A 27 -2.80 5.29 0.11
CA PRO A 27 -2.74 4.14 -0.79
C PRO A 27 -2.45 2.83 -0.06
N SER A 28 -3.11 1.74 -0.47
CA SER A 28 -3.20 0.52 0.33
C SER A 28 -1.98 -0.41 0.16
N ASN A 29 -1.64 -1.12 1.21
CA ASN A 29 -0.83 -2.33 1.19
C ASN A 29 -1.74 -3.51 1.59
N PRO A 30 -1.93 -4.52 0.76
CA PRO A 30 -1.12 -4.90 -0.41
C PRO A 30 -1.61 -4.41 -1.78
N THR A 31 -2.85 -3.92 -1.87
CA THR A 31 -3.61 -3.78 -3.12
C THR A 31 -3.23 -2.58 -3.97
N ALA A 32 -2.47 -1.64 -3.41
CA ALA A 32 -2.15 -0.35 -4.01
C ALA A 32 -3.39 0.50 -4.39
N GLN A 33 -4.55 0.16 -3.82
CA GLN A 33 -5.78 0.93 -4.03
C GLN A 33 -5.63 2.36 -3.54
N CYS A 34 -6.22 3.26 -4.30
CA CYS A 34 -6.25 4.70 -4.06
C CYS A 34 -7.69 5.15 -3.85
N VAL A 35 -7.88 6.22 -3.09
CA VAL A 35 -9.17 6.85 -2.84
C VAL A 35 -9.05 8.36 -3.03
N GLU A 36 -10.17 9.01 -3.32
CA GLU A 36 -10.25 10.46 -3.44
C GLU A 36 -10.73 11.08 -2.11
N LEU A 37 -10.74 12.40 -2.01
CA LEU A 37 -11.07 13.09 -0.77
C LEU A 37 -12.52 12.84 -0.32
N ASP A 38 -13.46 12.72 -1.26
CA ASP A 38 -14.88 12.42 -1.01
C ASP A 38 -15.09 11.08 -0.27
N PHE A 39 -14.21 10.11 -0.51
CA PHE A 39 -14.20 8.85 0.25
C PHE A 39 -13.98 9.13 1.74
N PHE A 40 -13.01 9.96 2.09
CA PHE A 40 -12.75 10.33 3.48
C PHE A 40 -13.86 11.17 4.08
N GLU A 41 -14.51 12.04 3.30
CA GLU A 41 -15.69 12.79 3.73
C GLU A 41 -16.81 11.85 4.20
N ARG A 42 -17.11 10.80 3.42
CA ARG A 42 -18.09 9.79 3.80
C ARG A 42 -17.65 8.98 5.03
N VAL A 43 -16.36 8.62 5.12
CA VAL A 43 -15.81 7.93 6.29
C VAL A 43 -16.00 8.77 7.57
N ILE A 44 -15.64 10.05 7.54
CA ILE A 44 -15.79 10.94 8.70
C ILE A 44 -17.26 11.14 9.08
N MET A 45 -18.15 11.25 8.10
CA MET A 45 -19.59 11.34 8.36
C MET A 45 -20.09 10.09 9.12
N LEU A 46 -19.75 8.90 8.64
CA LEU A 46 -20.13 7.64 9.31
C LEU A 46 -19.47 7.50 10.68
N ALA A 47 -18.21 7.83 10.80
CA ALA A 47 -17.50 7.77 12.08
C ALA A 47 -18.16 8.63 13.16
N ARG A 48 -18.57 9.84 12.79
CA ARG A 48 -19.33 10.74 13.70
C ARG A 48 -20.72 10.18 14.03
N GLN A 49 -21.42 9.65 13.02
CA GLN A 49 -22.77 9.08 13.19
C GLN A 49 -22.77 7.90 14.17
N TYR A 50 -21.76 7.04 14.12
CA TYR A 50 -21.69 5.83 14.93
C TYR A 50 -20.79 5.94 16.17
N GLY A 51 -20.17 7.09 16.41
CA GLY A 51 -19.27 7.31 17.54
C GLY A 51 -18.00 6.44 17.47
N ILE A 52 -17.43 6.29 16.27
CA ILE A 52 -16.26 5.44 15.99
C ILE A 52 -15.05 6.34 15.69
N TYR A 53 -13.90 6.02 16.26
CA TYR A 53 -12.65 6.66 15.88
C TYR A 53 -12.10 6.09 14.56
N VAL A 54 -11.41 6.93 13.79
CA VAL A 54 -10.76 6.55 12.55
C VAL A 54 -9.25 6.68 12.70
N VAL A 55 -8.53 5.65 12.34
CA VAL A 55 -7.06 5.67 12.17
C VAL A 55 -6.76 5.53 10.69
N HIS A 56 -6.11 6.52 10.11
CA HIS A 56 -5.64 6.47 8.73
C HIS A 56 -4.14 6.24 8.68
N ASP A 57 -3.71 5.15 8.07
CA ASP A 57 -2.29 4.85 7.78
C ASP A 57 -1.94 5.42 6.41
N LEU A 58 -1.26 6.57 6.39
CA LEU A 58 -0.84 7.28 5.17
C LEU A 58 0.64 7.02 4.85
N ALA A 59 1.05 5.75 4.91
CA ALA A 59 2.46 5.38 4.71
C ALA A 59 3.01 5.70 3.31
N TYR A 60 2.15 5.79 2.30
CA TYR A 60 2.53 5.97 0.89
C TYR A 60 2.07 7.33 0.32
N ALA A 61 1.96 8.35 1.17
CA ALA A 61 1.47 9.69 0.80
C ALA A 61 2.12 10.25 -0.47
N ASP A 62 3.44 10.14 -0.57
CA ASP A 62 4.25 10.75 -1.62
C ASP A 62 4.67 9.74 -2.73
N ILE A 63 4.29 8.47 -2.59
CA ILE A 63 4.59 7.44 -3.59
C ILE A 63 3.36 7.25 -4.48
N THR A 64 3.09 8.27 -5.30
CA THR A 64 2.01 8.31 -6.28
C THR A 64 2.58 8.61 -7.66
N TYR A 65 1.92 8.15 -8.73
CA TYR A 65 2.47 8.11 -10.08
C TYR A 65 1.52 8.74 -11.09
N ASP A 66 2.06 9.15 -12.25
CA ASP A 66 1.30 9.56 -13.42
C ASP A 66 0.31 10.71 -13.14
N ASP A 67 0.71 11.63 -12.24
CA ASP A 67 -0.11 12.76 -11.79
C ASP A 67 -1.50 12.33 -11.28
N ALA A 68 -1.57 11.14 -10.68
CA ALA A 68 -2.81 10.57 -10.15
C ALA A 68 -3.50 11.49 -9.13
N TYR A 69 -2.73 12.33 -8.44
CA TYR A 69 -3.21 13.31 -7.48
C TYR A 69 -2.52 14.66 -7.66
N PRO A 70 -3.15 15.76 -7.23
CA PRO A 70 -2.51 17.08 -7.19
C PRO A 70 -1.17 17.03 -6.47
N ASN A 71 -0.15 17.62 -7.06
CA ASN A 71 1.24 17.61 -6.56
C ASN A 71 1.82 16.18 -6.33
N ASN A 72 1.22 15.17 -6.96
CA ASN A 72 1.57 13.76 -6.75
C ASN A 72 1.61 13.36 -5.27
N ARG A 73 0.62 13.76 -4.52
CA ARG A 73 0.45 13.43 -3.11
C ARG A 73 -0.97 12.90 -2.86
N ALA A 74 -1.07 11.71 -2.27
CA ALA A 74 -2.34 11.11 -1.92
C ALA A 74 -3.11 11.98 -0.90
N PRO A 75 -4.45 12.01 -0.94
CA PRO A 75 -5.23 12.82 -0.03
C PRO A 75 -5.05 12.37 1.43
N SER A 76 -4.96 13.34 2.31
CA SER A 76 -4.94 13.14 3.76
C SER A 76 -6.37 13.23 4.31
N ILE A 77 -6.73 12.35 5.24
CA ILE A 77 -8.01 12.44 5.95
C ILE A 77 -8.11 13.76 6.74
N MET A 78 -6.98 14.35 7.10
CA MET A 78 -6.92 15.64 7.82
C MET A 78 -7.33 16.84 6.97
N GLN A 79 -7.51 16.68 5.65
CA GLN A 79 -8.08 17.69 4.76
C GLN A 79 -9.60 17.79 4.89
N VAL A 80 -10.25 16.77 5.45
CA VAL A 80 -11.70 16.74 5.63
C VAL A 80 -12.10 17.61 6.82
N HIS A 81 -13.12 18.43 6.62
CA HIS A 81 -13.72 19.20 7.71
C HIS A 81 -14.17 18.28 8.86
N ALA A 82 -13.94 18.70 10.10
CA ALA A 82 -14.25 17.95 11.31
C ALA A 82 -13.50 16.59 11.48
N ALA A 83 -12.56 16.23 10.60
CA ALA A 83 -11.79 14.99 10.76
C ALA A 83 -11.11 14.91 12.15
N ARG A 84 -10.57 16.04 12.64
CA ARG A 84 -9.90 16.10 13.95
C ARG A 84 -10.80 15.82 15.16
N GLU A 85 -12.11 15.77 14.98
CA GLU A 85 -13.04 15.38 16.06
C GLU A 85 -13.01 13.87 16.31
N VAL A 86 -12.76 13.06 15.26
CA VAL A 86 -12.90 11.60 15.35
C VAL A 86 -11.74 10.83 14.74
N ALA A 87 -10.79 11.48 14.08
CA ALA A 87 -9.72 10.79 13.33
C ALA A 87 -8.31 11.18 13.76
N VAL A 88 -7.40 10.24 13.58
CA VAL A 88 -5.96 10.44 13.56
C VAL A 88 -5.37 9.87 12.28
N GLU A 89 -4.25 10.44 11.86
CA GLU A 89 -3.48 10.00 10.70
C GLU A 89 -2.04 9.72 11.10
N PHE A 90 -1.52 8.59 10.64
CA PHE A 90 -0.12 8.23 10.80
C PHE A 90 0.65 8.50 9.51
N PHE A 91 1.77 9.17 9.65
CA PHE A 91 2.74 9.34 8.58
C PHE A 91 4.07 8.70 8.98
N THR A 92 4.78 8.13 8.01
CA THR A 92 6.10 7.54 8.24
C THR A 92 7.16 8.16 7.33
N MET A 93 8.35 8.38 7.88
CA MET A 93 9.53 8.79 7.10
C MET A 93 10.12 7.64 6.27
N SER A 94 9.66 6.41 6.54
CA SER A 94 10.25 5.17 5.97
C SER A 94 10.20 5.13 4.46
N LYS A 95 9.13 5.64 3.82
CA LYS A 95 8.89 5.50 2.38
C LYS A 95 9.25 6.77 1.64
N SER A 96 8.64 7.90 2.00
CA SER A 96 8.86 9.19 1.33
C SER A 96 10.32 9.65 1.38
N TYR A 97 11.03 9.37 2.47
CA TYR A 97 12.41 9.81 2.71
C TYR A 97 13.43 8.67 2.73
N ASN A 98 13.01 7.45 2.37
CA ASN A 98 13.88 6.27 2.40
C ASN A 98 14.53 6.01 3.78
N MET A 99 13.84 6.36 4.85
CA MET A 99 14.29 6.26 6.24
C MET A 99 13.72 5.05 6.97
N ALA A 100 13.54 3.93 6.29
CA ALA A 100 12.93 2.73 6.88
C ALA A 100 13.72 2.18 8.08
N GLY A 101 15.05 2.24 8.04
CA GLY A 101 15.92 1.79 9.12
C GLY A 101 15.94 2.72 10.34
N TRP A 102 15.46 3.96 10.22
CA TRP A 102 15.44 4.95 11.29
C TRP A 102 14.26 4.77 12.25
N ARG A 103 13.25 3.97 11.88
CA ARG A 103 12.10 3.62 12.68
C ARG A 103 11.35 4.84 13.24
N ILE A 104 11.03 5.80 12.40
CA ILE A 104 10.36 7.03 12.80
C ILE A 104 9.13 7.36 11.94
N GLY A 105 8.11 7.85 12.59
CA GLY A 105 6.87 8.39 12.06
C GLY A 105 6.20 9.25 13.11
N PHE A 106 5.06 9.81 12.77
CA PHE A 106 4.29 10.64 13.69
C PHE A 106 2.78 10.46 13.47
N MET A 107 2.01 10.82 14.48
CA MET A 107 0.55 10.81 14.45
C MET A 107 0.03 12.24 14.66
N VAL A 108 -0.95 12.63 13.84
CA VAL A 108 -1.64 13.91 13.95
C VAL A 108 -3.15 13.70 13.96
N GLY A 109 -3.92 14.64 14.48
CA GLY A 109 -5.38 14.60 14.41
C GLY A 109 -6.06 14.87 15.76
N ASN A 110 -6.98 13.99 16.17
CA ASN A 110 -7.75 14.12 17.40
C ASN A 110 -6.85 14.24 18.63
N LYS A 111 -7.03 15.31 19.40
CA LYS A 111 -6.16 15.67 20.54
C LYS A 111 -6.13 14.61 21.64
N ASP A 112 -7.26 13.96 21.88
CA ASP A 112 -7.38 13.01 22.97
C ASP A 112 -6.65 11.70 22.62
N LEU A 113 -6.76 11.27 21.36
CA LEU A 113 -6.02 10.12 20.85
C LEU A 113 -4.51 10.40 20.78
N VAL A 114 -4.10 11.60 20.35
CA VAL A 114 -2.68 12.02 20.36
C VAL A 114 -2.15 12.03 21.79
N SER A 115 -2.88 12.58 22.74
CA SER A 115 -2.52 12.58 24.16
C SER A 115 -2.42 11.17 24.75
N ALA A 116 -3.38 10.28 24.40
CA ALA A 116 -3.34 8.89 24.83
C ALA A 116 -2.11 8.14 24.30
N LEU A 117 -1.79 8.31 23.01
CA LEU A 117 -0.58 7.72 22.43
C LEU A 117 0.69 8.26 23.10
N SER A 118 0.78 9.57 23.32
CA SER A 118 1.92 10.20 23.99
C SER A 118 2.13 9.61 25.40
N ARG A 119 1.04 9.42 26.17
CA ARG A 119 1.10 8.80 27.48
C ARG A 119 1.60 7.35 27.42
N ILE A 120 1.08 6.53 26.52
CA ILE A 120 1.52 5.14 26.36
C ILE A 120 2.99 5.09 25.99
N LYS A 121 3.43 5.90 25.01
CA LYS A 121 4.83 5.95 24.57
C LYS A 121 5.78 6.37 25.69
N SER A 122 5.39 7.30 26.55
CA SER A 122 6.24 7.75 27.66
C SER A 122 6.59 6.63 28.64
N TYR A 123 5.76 5.59 28.73
CA TYR A 123 6.02 4.40 29.56
C TYR A 123 6.60 3.23 28.78
N HIS A 124 6.26 3.12 27.48
CA HIS A 124 6.64 1.98 26.66
C HIS A 124 8.07 2.08 26.13
N ASP A 125 8.48 3.23 25.64
CA ASP A 125 9.78 3.43 24.99
C ASP A 125 10.53 4.69 25.44
N TYR A 126 10.03 5.41 26.44
CA TYR A 126 10.58 6.64 26.98
C TYR A 126 10.81 7.76 25.96
N GLY A 127 10.25 7.62 24.77
CA GLY A 127 10.37 8.55 23.64
C GLY A 127 11.37 8.12 22.57
N THR A 128 11.29 8.81 21.45
CA THR A 128 12.17 8.56 20.31
C THR A 128 13.53 9.27 20.52
N PHE A 129 14.62 8.62 20.17
CA PHE A 129 15.98 9.18 20.24
C PHE A 129 16.07 10.53 19.53
N THR A 130 16.45 11.59 20.25
CA THR A 130 16.39 12.98 19.80
C THR A 130 17.09 13.24 18.44
N PRO A 131 18.30 12.71 18.14
CA PRO A 131 18.92 12.89 16.84
C PRO A 131 18.07 12.41 15.66
N ILE A 132 17.29 11.34 15.83
CA ILE A 132 16.37 10.85 14.79
C ILE A 132 15.22 11.85 14.60
N GLN A 133 14.71 12.45 15.68
CA GLN A 133 13.68 13.48 15.59
C GLN A 133 14.19 14.72 14.84
N VAL A 134 15.39 15.18 15.17
CA VAL A 134 16.05 16.33 14.49
C VAL A 134 16.28 16.02 13.01
N ALA A 135 16.75 14.82 12.68
CA ALA A 135 16.91 14.39 11.30
C ALA A 135 15.58 14.38 10.53
N SER A 136 14.48 13.98 11.19
CA SER A 136 13.14 14.00 10.59
C SER A 136 12.64 15.43 10.33
N ILE A 137 12.90 16.36 11.26
CA ILE A 137 12.60 17.79 11.07
C ILE A 137 13.37 18.32 9.87
N ALA A 138 14.66 18.06 9.80
CA ALA A 138 15.50 18.48 8.68
C ALA A 138 15.01 17.91 7.33
N ALA A 139 14.54 16.66 7.33
CA ALA A 139 13.97 16.04 6.13
C ALA A 139 12.63 16.68 5.70
N LEU A 140 11.77 17.01 6.66
CA LEU A 140 10.45 17.60 6.39
C LEU A 140 10.54 19.08 5.97
N GLU A 141 11.46 19.84 6.58
CA GLU A 141 11.63 21.29 6.32
C GLU A 141 12.64 21.57 5.20
N GLY A 142 13.49 20.62 4.88
CA GLY A 142 14.51 20.72 3.84
C GLY A 142 13.98 20.61 2.42
N PRO A 143 14.87 20.66 1.41
CA PRO A 143 14.52 20.46 0.01
C PRO A 143 13.86 19.09 -0.24
N GLN A 144 12.81 19.05 -1.08
CA GLN A 144 12.00 17.85 -1.31
C GLN A 144 12.38 17.09 -2.57
N GLU A 145 13.46 17.44 -3.25
CA GLU A 145 13.94 16.77 -4.47
C GLU A 145 14.23 15.30 -4.26
N CYS A 146 14.64 14.91 -3.04
CA CYS A 146 14.87 13.50 -2.69
C CYS A 146 13.56 12.69 -2.75
N VAL A 147 12.43 13.25 -2.30
CA VAL A 147 11.12 12.60 -2.37
C VAL A 147 10.70 12.40 -3.83
N TYR A 148 10.90 13.41 -4.67
CA TYR A 148 10.62 13.31 -6.11
C TYR A 148 11.52 12.29 -6.82
N ALA A 149 12.80 12.20 -6.42
CA ALA A 149 13.73 11.21 -6.96
C ALA A 149 13.32 9.78 -6.58
N ILE A 150 12.97 9.55 -5.31
CA ILE A 150 12.48 8.26 -4.81
C ILE A 150 11.21 7.83 -5.56
N ARG A 151 10.23 8.74 -5.71
CA ARG A 151 9.00 8.46 -6.45
C ARG A 151 9.28 8.05 -7.89
N ARG A 152 10.11 8.81 -8.62
CA ARG A 152 10.49 8.49 -10.00
C ARG A 152 11.17 7.14 -10.13
N GLU A 153 11.99 6.76 -9.14
CA GLU A 153 12.62 5.45 -9.11
C GLU A 153 11.59 4.32 -8.97
N TYR A 154 10.62 4.44 -8.07
CA TYR A 154 9.54 3.45 -7.94
C TYR A 154 8.65 3.41 -9.17
N GLN A 155 8.37 4.54 -9.79
CA GLN A 155 7.61 4.59 -11.05
C GLN A 155 8.32 3.81 -12.16
N ARG A 156 9.62 4.05 -12.37
CA ARG A 156 10.41 3.29 -13.36
C ARG A 156 10.38 1.78 -13.10
N ARG A 157 10.55 1.38 -11.84
CA ARG A 157 10.51 -0.03 -11.44
C ARG A 157 9.14 -0.65 -11.68
N ARG A 158 8.07 0.07 -11.35
CA ARG A 158 6.69 -0.33 -11.66
C ARG A 158 6.51 -0.58 -13.15
N ASP A 159 6.92 0.36 -13.98
CA ASP A 159 6.74 0.30 -15.43
C ASP A 159 7.52 -0.86 -16.05
N VAL A 160 8.73 -1.08 -15.59
CA VAL A 160 9.56 -2.22 -16.05
C VAL A 160 8.92 -3.56 -15.67
N LEU A 161 8.42 -3.68 -14.42
CA LEU A 161 7.80 -4.92 -13.98
C LEU A 161 6.47 -5.16 -14.69
N ALA A 162 5.57 -4.18 -14.71
CA ALA A 162 4.24 -4.32 -15.31
C ALA A 162 4.35 -4.65 -16.81
N ARG A 163 5.15 -3.90 -17.56
CA ARG A 163 5.39 -4.17 -18.98
C ARG A 163 5.93 -5.58 -19.21
N GLY A 164 6.93 -5.97 -18.41
CA GLY A 164 7.53 -7.29 -18.56
C GLY A 164 6.56 -8.44 -18.25
N LEU A 165 5.68 -8.28 -17.26
CA LEU A 165 4.64 -9.26 -16.96
C LEU A 165 3.61 -9.33 -18.10
N HIS A 166 3.18 -8.18 -18.65
CA HIS A 166 2.28 -8.15 -19.81
C HIS A 166 2.89 -8.85 -21.03
N GLU A 167 4.17 -8.58 -21.32
CA GLU A 167 4.91 -9.27 -22.40
C GLU A 167 5.09 -10.77 -22.15
N ALA A 168 5.00 -11.22 -20.91
CA ALA A 168 5.01 -12.63 -20.55
C ALA A 168 3.61 -13.29 -20.60
N GLY A 169 2.57 -12.52 -20.91
CA GLY A 169 1.17 -12.99 -20.93
C GLY A 169 0.46 -12.89 -19.58
N TRP A 170 1.11 -12.32 -18.58
CA TRP A 170 0.50 -12.09 -17.25
C TRP A 170 0.02 -10.66 -17.15
N MET A 171 -1.26 -10.43 -17.42
CA MET A 171 -1.86 -9.11 -17.35
C MET A 171 -2.07 -8.71 -15.88
N VAL A 172 -1.51 -7.58 -15.49
CA VAL A 172 -1.64 -7.00 -14.15
C VAL A 172 -2.16 -5.58 -14.24
N GLU A 173 -2.89 -5.15 -13.22
CA GLU A 173 -3.28 -3.75 -13.08
C GLU A 173 -2.04 -2.91 -12.74
N ILE A 174 -1.89 -1.77 -13.43
CA ILE A 174 -0.78 -0.85 -13.18
C ILE A 174 -1.18 0.09 -12.05
N PRO A 175 -0.54 0.02 -10.87
CA PRO A 175 -0.94 0.83 -9.73
C PRO A 175 -0.61 2.31 -9.93
N LYS A 176 -1.49 3.17 -9.42
CA LYS A 176 -1.31 4.63 -9.41
C LYS A 176 -0.48 5.13 -8.22
N ALA A 177 -0.25 4.27 -7.25
CA ALA A 177 0.49 4.62 -6.02
C ALA A 177 1.09 3.38 -5.35
N SER A 178 1.80 3.59 -4.23
CA SER A 178 2.42 2.56 -3.42
C SER A 178 3.65 1.94 -4.10
N MET A 179 4.31 1.03 -3.43
CA MET A 179 5.51 0.34 -3.92
C MET A 179 5.24 -1.13 -4.23
N TYR A 180 3.97 -1.46 -4.59
CA TYR A 180 3.53 -2.83 -4.82
C TYR A 180 2.75 -2.94 -6.13
N ILE A 181 2.83 -4.12 -6.75
CA ILE A 181 1.86 -4.58 -7.75
C ILE A 181 1.11 -5.75 -7.12
N TRP A 182 -0.22 -5.61 -7.03
CA TRP A 182 -1.15 -6.64 -6.60
C TRP A 182 -1.62 -7.39 -7.83
N ALA A 183 -1.03 -8.55 -8.07
CA ALA A 183 -1.20 -9.29 -9.31
C ALA A 183 -2.15 -10.47 -9.08
N GLU A 184 -3.27 -10.47 -9.81
CA GLU A 184 -4.13 -11.63 -9.85
C GLU A 184 -3.37 -12.82 -10.47
N ILE A 185 -3.50 -14.00 -9.85
CA ILE A 185 -2.87 -15.23 -10.33
C ILE A 185 -3.46 -15.58 -11.69
N PRO A 186 -2.64 -15.88 -12.73
CA PRO A 186 -3.17 -16.26 -14.02
C PRO A 186 -4.14 -17.44 -13.90
N VAL A 187 -5.28 -17.35 -14.62
CA VAL A 187 -6.40 -18.30 -14.52
C VAL A 187 -5.98 -19.78 -14.44
N PRO A 188 -5.01 -20.29 -15.25
CA PRO A 188 -4.61 -21.69 -15.18
C PRO A 188 -3.94 -22.13 -13.87
N TYR A 189 -3.61 -21.17 -12.99
CA TYR A 189 -2.96 -21.45 -11.70
C TYR A 189 -3.84 -21.08 -10.51
N GLN A 190 -4.98 -20.45 -10.69
CA GLN A 190 -5.84 -19.97 -9.58
C GLN A 190 -6.26 -21.10 -8.64
N ALA A 191 -6.52 -22.30 -9.16
CA ALA A 191 -6.86 -23.47 -8.35
C ALA A 191 -5.78 -23.91 -7.36
N MET A 192 -4.54 -23.42 -7.50
CA MET A 192 -3.45 -23.70 -6.56
C MET A 192 -3.54 -22.88 -5.27
N GLY A 193 -4.23 -21.74 -5.30
CA GLY A 193 -4.16 -20.72 -4.28
C GLY A 193 -2.83 -19.95 -4.28
N SER A 194 -2.79 -18.85 -3.55
CA SER A 194 -1.66 -17.92 -3.59
C SER A 194 -0.38 -18.48 -2.97
N LEU A 195 -0.48 -19.32 -1.94
CA LEU A 195 0.68 -19.89 -1.27
C LEU A 195 1.44 -20.85 -2.17
N GLU A 196 0.74 -21.81 -2.77
CA GLU A 196 1.37 -22.80 -3.66
C GLU A 196 1.85 -22.15 -4.95
N PHE A 197 1.12 -21.16 -5.48
CA PHE A 197 1.60 -20.39 -6.61
C PHE A 197 2.86 -19.60 -6.28
N ALA A 198 2.95 -18.96 -5.12
CA ALA A 198 4.17 -18.25 -4.69
C ALA A 198 5.37 -19.19 -4.55
N LYS A 199 5.16 -20.41 -4.00
CA LYS A 199 6.19 -21.45 -3.94
C LYS A 199 6.66 -21.88 -5.33
N LYS A 200 5.73 -22.04 -6.27
CA LYS A 200 6.04 -22.37 -7.66
C LYS A 200 6.87 -21.28 -8.32
N VAL A 201 6.48 -20.02 -8.19
CA VAL A 201 7.23 -18.86 -8.71
C VAL A 201 8.65 -18.82 -8.13
N LEU A 202 8.79 -19.10 -6.84
CA LEU A 202 10.10 -19.18 -6.17
C LEU A 202 10.94 -20.36 -6.73
N ALA A 203 10.35 -21.54 -6.85
CA ALA A 203 11.05 -22.74 -7.29
C ALA A 203 11.48 -22.64 -8.76
N ASP A 204 10.60 -22.20 -9.65
CA ASP A 204 10.79 -22.28 -11.09
C ASP A 204 11.41 -21.00 -11.68
N ALA A 205 10.95 -19.83 -11.22
CA ALA A 205 11.41 -18.52 -11.70
C ALA A 205 12.50 -17.88 -10.85
N LYS A 206 12.79 -18.41 -9.64
CA LYS A 206 13.72 -17.85 -8.65
C LYS A 206 13.31 -16.43 -8.19
N VAL A 207 12.01 -16.19 -8.10
CA VAL A 207 11.41 -14.92 -7.70
C VAL A 207 10.54 -15.13 -6.46
N ALA A 208 10.85 -14.39 -5.40
CA ALA A 208 10.03 -14.37 -4.20
C ALA A 208 8.92 -13.34 -4.35
N VAL A 209 7.67 -13.77 -4.18
CA VAL A 209 6.47 -12.92 -4.10
C VAL A 209 5.73 -13.20 -2.80
N SER A 210 4.99 -12.23 -2.27
CA SER A 210 4.16 -12.47 -1.09
C SER A 210 2.84 -13.12 -1.52
N PRO A 211 2.46 -14.28 -0.94
CA PRO A 211 1.16 -14.90 -1.21
C PRO A 211 0.04 -14.01 -0.65
N GLY A 212 -1.01 -13.83 -1.42
CA GLY A 212 -2.09 -12.91 -1.06
C GLY A 212 -2.90 -13.36 0.15
N VAL A 213 -3.01 -14.67 0.40
CA VAL A 213 -3.66 -15.21 1.61
C VAL A 213 -3.03 -14.68 2.91
N GLY A 214 -1.74 -14.29 2.88
CA GLY A 214 -1.08 -13.64 4.02
C GLY A 214 -1.63 -12.25 4.38
N PHE A 215 -2.51 -11.70 3.55
CA PHE A 215 -3.20 -10.41 3.78
C PHE A 215 -4.71 -10.59 4.02
N GLY A 216 -5.18 -11.82 4.15
CA GLY A 216 -6.57 -12.17 4.36
C GLY A 216 -7.11 -13.10 3.27
N ASP A 217 -8.20 -13.81 3.58
CA ASP A 217 -8.76 -14.89 2.75
C ASP A 217 -9.11 -14.43 1.32
N TYR A 218 -9.62 -13.20 1.20
CA TYR A 218 -9.94 -12.60 -0.12
C TYR A 218 -8.71 -12.35 -1.00
N GLY A 219 -7.51 -12.44 -0.44
CA GLY A 219 -6.26 -12.30 -1.18
C GLY A 219 -5.77 -13.58 -1.85
N ASP A 220 -6.40 -14.74 -1.60
CA ASP A 220 -5.84 -16.04 -2.00
C ASP A 220 -5.75 -16.27 -3.52
N ASN A 221 -6.37 -15.43 -4.32
CA ASN A 221 -6.23 -15.44 -5.78
C ASN A 221 -5.20 -14.41 -6.31
N HIS A 222 -4.41 -13.79 -5.43
CA HIS A 222 -3.40 -12.80 -5.80
C HIS A 222 -2.03 -13.10 -5.21
N VAL A 223 -1.01 -12.47 -5.78
CA VAL A 223 0.33 -12.33 -5.18
C VAL A 223 0.76 -10.88 -5.22
N ARG A 224 1.55 -10.45 -4.22
CA ARG A 224 2.10 -9.10 -4.17
C ARG A 224 3.57 -9.09 -4.58
N PHE A 225 3.89 -8.30 -5.60
CA PHE A 225 5.25 -7.92 -5.94
C PHE A 225 5.64 -6.65 -5.19
N ALA A 226 6.87 -6.60 -4.66
CA ALA A 226 7.46 -5.39 -4.07
C ALA A 226 8.49 -4.78 -5.05
N LEU A 227 8.40 -3.47 -5.29
CA LEU A 227 9.25 -2.73 -6.23
C LEU A 227 10.57 -2.27 -5.59
N ILE A 228 11.10 -3.06 -4.64
CA ILE A 228 12.27 -2.69 -3.84
C ILE A 228 13.61 -2.96 -4.53
N GLU A 229 13.61 -3.82 -5.54
CA GLU A 229 14.80 -4.19 -6.30
C GLU A 229 15.10 -3.21 -7.45
N ASN A 230 16.36 -3.15 -7.86
CA ASN A 230 16.76 -2.35 -9.02
C ASN A 230 16.23 -2.94 -10.34
N GLU A 231 16.23 -2.13 -11.40
CA GLU A 231 15.68 -2.52 -12.70
C GLU A 231 16.34 -3.79 -13.29
N HIS A 232 17.65 -4.02 -13.07
CA HIS A 232 18.32 -5.22 -13.58
C HIS A 232 17.77 -6.48 -12.94
N ARG A 233 17.54 -6.46 -11.64
CA ARG A 233 16.92 -7.57 -10.90
C ARG A 233 15.47 -7.76 -11.30
N ILE A 234 14.72 -6.68 -11.50
CA ILE A 234 13.35 -6.74 -11.99
C ILE A 234 13.30 -7.38 -13.37
N ARG A 235 14.17 -6.97 -14.31
CA ARG A 235 14.26 -7.60 -15.63
C ARG A 235 14.68 -9.07 -15.56
N GLN A 236 15.54 -9.43 -14.62
CA GLN A 236 15.89 -10.83 -14.36
C GLN A 236 14.69 -11.63 -13.87
N ALA A 237 13.92 -11.09 -12.92
CA ALA A 237 12.71 -11.70 -12.41
C ALA A 237 11.67 -11.92 -13.52
N VAL A 238 11.44 -10.90 -14.35
CA VAL A 238 10.55 -11.00 -15.52
C VAL A 238 10.97 -12.12 -16.47
N ARG A 239 12.28 -12.23 -16.78
CA ARG A 239 12.77 -13.33 -17.64
C ARG A 239 12.48 -14.69 -17.04
N GLY A 240 12.74 -14.88 -15.74
CA GLY A 240 12.46 -16.14 -15.04
C GLY A 240 10.96 -16.49 -15.06
N ILE A 241 10.10 -15.52 -14.79
CA ILE A 241 8.64 -15.70 -14.85
C ILE A 241 8.18 -16.05 -16.27
N LYS A 242 8.66 -15.32 -17.27
CA LYS A 242 8.33 -15.59 -18.68
C LYS A 242 8.73 -17.00 -19.10
N GLU A 243 9.91 -17.46 -18.69
CA GLU A 243 10.38 -18.81 -18.96
C GLU A 243 9.53 -19.88 -18.27
N MET A 244 9.16 -19.68 -17.00
CA MET A 244 8.26 -20.54 -16.25
C MET A 244 6.90 -20.66 -16.95
N LEU A 245 6.26 -19.53 -17.29
CA LEU A 245 4.95 -19.52 -17.96
C LEU A 245 5.02 -20.18 -19.34
N ARG A 246 6.11 -19.97 -20.09
CA ARG A 246 6.33 -20.60 -21.41
C ARG A 246 6.52 -22.12 -21.31
N LYS A 247 7.30 -22.59 -20.34
CA LYS A 247 7.52 -24.04 -20.12
C LYS A 247 6.23 -24.76 -19.76
N ASP A 248 5.40 -24.14 -18.93
CA ASP A 248 4.14 -24.72 -18.54
C ASP A 248 3.10 -24.73 -19.67
N GLY A 249 3.23 -23.83 -20.67
CA GLY A 249 2.34 -23.74 -21.84
C GLY A 249 0.89 -23.39 -21.52
N LYS A 250 0.64 -22.92 -20.29
CA LYS A 250 -0.74 -22.69 -19.77
C LYS A 250 -1.25 -21.27 -20.01
N VAL A 251 -0.35 -20.30 -20.14
CA VAL A 251 -0.68 -18.88 -20.35
C VAL A 251 -0.39 -18.53 -21.82
N PRO A 252 -1.38 -18.02 -22.56
CA PRO A 252 -1.17 -17.57 -23.93
C PRO A 252 -0.17 -16.42 -23.97
N LEU A 253 0.86 -16.52 -24.79
CA LEU A 253 1.75 -15.39 -25.04
C LEU A 253 1.02 -14.33 -25.86
N PRO A 254 1.24 -13.03 -25.61
CA PRO A 254 0.73 -11.97 -26.48
C PRO A 254 1.21 -12.21 -27.92
N ARG A 255 0.30 -12.06 -28.88
CA ARG A 255 0.70 -12.06 -30.30
C ARG A 255 1.67 -10.90 -30.50
N ALA A 256 2.81 -11.18 -31.15
CA ALA A 256 3.72 -10.12 -31.56
C ALA A 256 2.91 -9.10 -32.36
N ALA A 257 3.00 -7.82 -31.98
CA ALA A 257 2.45 -6.76 -32.79
C ALA A 257 3.13 -6.80 -34.16
N ALA A 258 2.36 -7.00 -35.20
CA ALA A 258 2.84 -7.03 -36.58
C ALA A 258 3.28 -5.62 -37.02
#